data_3331783b294bdd9ddbbf6cfc6c7e43e7
#
_entry.id   3331783b294bdd9ddbbf6cfc6c7e43e7
#
_cell.length_a   1.000
_cell.length_b   1.000
_cell.length_c   1.000
_cell.angle_alpha   90.00
_cell.angle_beta   90.00
_cell.angle_gamma   90.00
#
_symmetry.space_group_name_H-M   'P 1'
#
loop_
_entity.id
_entity.type
_entity.pdbx_description
1 polymer ?
#
loop_
_entity_poly.entity_id
_entity_poly.type
_entity_poly.pdbx_seq_one_letter_code
_entity_poly.pdbx_strand_id
1 'polypeptide(L)'
;GETPELVENFLLQLYAGDADSIPREVLVPALPPDVETLEELLSDLRGSRVRIRGPQRGDKRALAETVAKNAAQSLALHKTKRASDLTTRNRALEEIQQALELDDVPLRIECYDVSNLQGTEVVASMVVFEDGLPRKGEYRKFVIKGVDGQNDVASMHEVITRRFRRLLDEQARSELKPGTEESGPMLVDPETGRPRKFAYAPGLVVVDGGPPQVAAAQRALDEIFD
;
A
#
# COMPACT_ATOMS: atom_id res chain seq x y z
N GLY A 1 -12.99 17.35 -4.81
CA GLY A 1 -14.00 17.46 -5.86
C GLY A 1 -15.34 17.87 -5.27
N GLU A 2 -16.15 18.59 -6.01
CA GLU A 2 -17.48 18.97 -5.57
C GLU A 2 -18.42 17.75 -5.54
N THR A 3 -19.45 17.77 -4.70
CA THR A 3 -20.38 16.63 -4.53
C THR A 3 -21.00 16.13 -5.85
N PRO A 4 -21.38 16.99 -6.82
CA PRO A 4 -21.89 16.56 -8.12
C PRO A 4 -20.93 15.69 -8.93
N GLU A 5 -19.65 16.06 -8.99
CA GLU A 5 -18.60 15.30 -9.69
C GLU A 5 -18.36 13.94 -9.02
N LEU A 6 -18.40 13.88 -7.68
CA LEU A 6 -18.27 12.62 -6.93
C LEU A 6 -19.45 11.68 -7.23
N VAL A 7 -20.66 12.20 -7.36
CA VAL A 7 -21.85 11.42 -7.70
C VAL A 7 -21.73 10.85 -9.11
N GLU A 8 -21.28 11.64 -10.09
CA GLU A 8 -21.04 11.20 -11.46
C GLU A 8 -20.04 10.04 -11.51
N ASN A 9 -18.86 10.24 -10.94
CA ASN A 9 -17.82 9.22 -10.91
C ASN A 9 -18.28 7.94 -10.19
N PHE A 10 -19.03 8.08 -9.10
CA PHE A 10 -19.58 6.95 -8.37
C PHE A 10 -20.57 6.15 -9.23
N LEU A 11 -21.49 6.81 -9.92
CA LEU A 11 -22.47 6.14 -10.77
C LEU A 11 -21.82 5.44 -11.95
N LEU A 12 -20.80 6.05 -12.57
CA LEU A 12 -20.02 5.44 -13.63
C LEU A 12 -19.31 4.17 -13.13
N GLN A 13 -18.65 4.23 -11.98
CA GLN A 13 -17.99 3.06 -11.40
C GLN A 13 -18.95 1.95 -10.99
N LEU A 14 -20.09 2.32 -10.41
CA LEU A 14 -21.09 1.37 -9.92
C LEU A 14 -21.71 0.55 -11.05
N TYR A 15 -21.99 1.20 -12.18
CA TYR A 15 -22.74 0.60 -13.28
C TYR A 15 -21.89 0.19 -14.50
N ALA A 16 -20.58 0.50 -14.52
CA ALA A 16 -19.69 0.18 -15.65
C ALA A 16 -19.54 -1.31 -15.95
N GLY A 17 -19.75 -2.18 -14.95
CA GLY A 17 -19.55 -3.63 -15.08
C GLY A 17 -20.82 -4.48 -15.03
N ASP A 18 -21.98 -3.92 -14.75
CA ASP A 18 -23.24 -4.66 -14.53
C ASP A 18 -24.46 -3.87 -15.02
N ALA A 19 -24.72 -3.97 -16.32
CA ALA A 19 -25.84 -3.30 -16.98
C ALA A 19 -27.21 -3.76 -16.46
N ASP A 20 -27.31 -5.00 -15.99
CA ASP A 20 -28.56 -5.59 -15.48
C ASP A 20 -28.96 -5.01 -14.12
N SER A 21 -27.99 -4.48 -13.36
CA SER A 21 -28.24 -3.84 -12.06
C SER A 21 -28.75 -2.40 -12.15
N ILE A 22 -28.71 -1.76 -13.32
CA ILE A 22 -29.12 -0.37 -13.49
C ILE A 22 -30.63 -0.22 -13.29
N PRO A 23 -31.10 0.55 -12.29
CA PRO A 23 -32.53 0.76 -12.07
C PRO A 23 -33.14 1.76 -13.07
N ARG A 24 -34.46 1.80 -13.19
CA ARG A 24 -35.13 2.80 -14.02
C ARG A 24 -35.03 4.23 -13.49
N GLU A 25 -34.81 4.38 -12.20
CA GLU A 25 -34.66 5.67 -11.53
C GLU A 25 -33.56 5.59 -10.48
N VAL A 26 -32.62 6.52 -10.52
CA VAL A 26 -31.56 6.70 -9.54
C VAL A 26 -31.80 7.98 -8.75
N LEU A 27 -31.86 7.88 -7.43
CA LEU A 27 -32.00 9.03 -6.55
C LEU A 27 -30.61 9.43 -6.03
N VAL A 28 -30.26 10.69 -6.23
CA VAL A 28 -28.93 11.23 -5.87
C VAL A 28 -29.04 12.45 -4.95
N PRO A 29 -28.06 12.64 -4.04
CA PRO A 29 -28.06 13.80 -3.14
C PRO A 29 -27.80 15.13 -3.86
N ALA A 30 -27.05 15.08 -4.97
CA ALA A 30 -26.81 16.21 -5.87
C ALA A 30 -26.79 15.70 -7.31
N LEU A 31 -27.34 16.47 -8.22
CA LEU A 31 -27.35 16.10 -9.64
C LEU A 31 -25.90 16.19 -10.19
N PRO A 32 -25.48 15.23 -11.03
CA PRO A 32 -24.23 15.31 -11.79
C PRO A 32 -24.15 16.58 -12.64
N PRO A 33 -22.95 17.06 -12.99
CA PRO A 33 -22.78 18.24 -13.84
C PRO A 33 -23.47 18.11 -15.22
N ASP A 34 -23.33 16.92 -15.83
CA ASP A 34 -23.97 16.58 -17.11
C ASP A 34 -24.93 15.39 -16.93
N VAL A 35 -26.07 15.67 -16.28
CA VAL A 35 -27.07 14.65 -15.97
C VAL A 35 -27.69 14.03 -17.23
N GLU A 36 -27.83 14.81 -18.31
CA GLU A 36 -28.48 14.35 -19.55
C GLU A 36 -27.61 13.29 -20.25
N THR A 37 -26.34 13.58 -20.45
CA THR A 37 -25.38 12.62 -21.02
C THR A 37 -25.26 11.34 -20.18
N LEU A 38 -25.28 11.48 -18.85
CA LEU A 38 -25.21 10.31 -17.96
C LEU A 38 -26.50 9.47 -18.01
N GLU A 39 -27.69 10.11 -18.10
CA GLU A 39 -28.96 9.41 -18.29
C GLU A 39 -29.00 8.66 -19.63
N GLU A 40 -28.48 9.25 -20.72
CA GLU A 40 -28.37 8.62 -22.03
C GLU A 40 -27.45 7.39 -21.95
N LEU A 41 -26.26 7.55 -21.42
CA LEU A 41 -25.30 6.45 -21.26
C LEU A 41 -25.88 5.28 -20.45
N LEU A 42 -26.48 5.55 -19.30
CA LEU A 42 -27.09 4.52 -18.46
C LEU A 42 -28.33 3.88 -19.12
N SER A 43 -29.08 4.65 -19.93
CA SER A 43 -30.23 4.15 -20.70
C SER A 43 -29.77 3.20 -21.81
N ASP A 44 -28.69 3.53 -22.50
CA ASP A 44 -28.11 2.70 -23.55
C ASP A 44 -27.57 1.39 -22.95
N LEU A 45 -26.82 1.46 -21.86
CA LEU A 45 -26.32 0.28 -21.16
C LEU A 45 -27.45 -0.63 -20.68
N ARG A 46 -28.52 -0.07 -20.17
CA ARG A 46 -29.67 -0.84 -19.67
C ARG A 46 -30.59 -1.35 -20.79
N GLY A 47 -30.55 -0.74 -21.98
CA GLY A 47 -31.48 -1.00 -23.05
C GLY A 47 -32.91 -0.42 -22.82
N SER A 48 -33.08 0.48 -21.85
CA SER A 48 -34.33 1.19 -21.56
C SER A 48 -34.09 2.44 -20.72
N ARG A 49 -35.04 3.38 -20.79
CA ARG A 49 -34.88 4.70 -20.18
C ARG A 49 -34.54 4.66 -18.68
N VAL A 50 -33.47 5.35 -18.32
CA VAL A 50 -33.04 5.63 -16.95
C VAL A 50 -33.18 7.10 -16.63
N ARG A 51 -33.57 7.45 -15.40
CA ARG A 51 -33.63 8.82 -14.92
C ARG A 51 -32.84 8.99 -13.64
N ILE A 52 -32.12 10.11 -13.56
CA ILE A 52 -31.37 10.52 -12.34
C ILE A 52 -32.07 11.72 -11.73
N ARG A 53 -32.43 11.65 -10.47
CA ARG A 53 -33.22 12.71 -9.80
C ARG A 53 -32.69 13.03 -8.41
N GLY A 54 -32.72 14.32 -8.06
CA GLY A 54 -32.61 14.78 -6.67
C GLY A 54 -34.02 14.88 -6.05
N PRO A 55 -34.37 14.03 -5.07
CA PRO A 55 -35.71 14.00 -4.50
C PRO A 55 -35.97 15.25 -3.64
N GLN A 56 -37.00 16.02 -3.98
CA GLN A 56 -37.31 17.26 -3.26
C GLN A 56 -38.55 17.16 -2.33
N ARG A 57 -39.45 16.20 -2.57
CA ARG A 57 -40.71 16.06 -1.82
C ARG A 57 -41.15 14.59 -1.69
N GLY A 58 -42.04 14.34 -0.70
CA GLY A 58 -42.71 13.06 -0.50
C GLY A 58 -41.81 11.94 0.00
N ASP A 59 -42.23 10.69 -0.18
CA ASP A 59 -41.56 9.47 0.33
C ASP A 59 -40.13 9.30 -0.19
N LYS A 60 -39.85 9.75 -1.42
CA LYS A 60 -38.51 9.69 -2.01
C LYS A 60 -37.52 10.60 -1.28
N ARG A 61 -38.01 11.77 -0.80
CA ARG A 61 -37.19 12.66 0.02
C ARG A 61 -36.89 12.03 1.39
N ALA A 62 -37.87 11.46 2.04
CA ALA A 62 -37.69 10.77 3.33
C ALA A 62 -36.72 9.59 3.20
N LEU A 63 -36.79 8.83 2.10
CA LEU A 63 -35.87 7.77 1.80
C LEU A 63 -34.43 8.30 1.61
N ALA A 64 -34.24 9.37 0.83
CA ALA A 64 -32.94 9.97 0.60
C ALA A 64 -32.34 10.54 1.90
N GLU A 65 -33.14 11.17 2.75
CA GLU A 65 -32.70 11.65 4.08
C GLU A 65 -32.24 10.49 4.97
N THR A 66 -32.97 9.37 4.98
CA THR A 66 -32.58 8.16 5.71
C THR A 66 -31.26 7.59 5.21
N VAL A 67 -31.10 7.46 3.90
CA VAL A 67 -29.86 7.00 3.27
C VAL A 67 -28.69 7.93 3.58
N ALA A 68 -28.90 9.26 3.47
CA ALA A 68 -27.88 10.25 3.80
C ALA A 68 -27.44 10.16 5.28
N LYS A 69 -28.38 9.99 6.20
CA LYS A 69 -28.07 9.80 7.62
C LYS A 69 -27.26 8.53 7.86
N ASN A 70 -27.65 7.42 7.24
CA ASN A 70 -26.92 6.14 7.36
C ASN A 70 -25.50 6.26 6.78
N ALA A 71 -25.35 6.91 5.63
CA ALA A 71 -24.06 7.16 5.01
C ALA A 71 -23.15 8.02 5.91
N ALA A 72 -23.69 9.09 6.50
CA ALA A 72 -22.95 9.94 7.44
C ALA A 72 -22.51 9.19 8.69
N GLN A 73 -23.38 8.34 9.26
CA GLN A 73 -23.03 7.50 10.41
C GLN A 73 -21.93 6.48 10.06
N SER A 74 -22.06 5.79 8.92
CA SER A 74 -21.04 4.85 8.43
C SER A 74 -19.70 5.52 8.21
N LEU A 75 -19.69 6.72 7.61
CA LEU A 75 -18.47 7.48 7.39
C LEU A 75 -17.82 7.91 8.72
N ALA A 76 -18.61 8.39 9.68
CA ALA A 76 -18.12 8.77 11.00
C ALA A 76 -17.49 7.57 11.73
N LEU A 77 -18.17 6.41 11.72
CA LEU A 77 -17.64 5.18 12.30
C LEU A 77 -16.34 4.73 11.63
N HIS A 78 -16.29 4.78 10.29
CA HIS A 78 -15.09 4.44 9.52
C HIS A 78 -13.92 5.38 9.84
N LYS A 79 -14.17 6.69 9.94
CA LYS A 79 -13.14 7.67 10.33
C LYS A 79 -12.62 7.43 11.75
N THR A 80 -13.51 7.14 12.70
CA THR A 80 -13.13 6.84 14.09
C THR A 80 -12.29 5.57 14.18
N LYS A 81 -12.72 4.51 13.50
CA LYS A 81 -11.97 3.25 13.44
C LYS A 81 -10.57 3.45 12.83
N ARG A 82 -10.48 4.18 11.71
CA ARG A 82 -9.20 4.47 11.05
C ARG A 82 -8.25 5.27 11.95
N ALA A 83 -8.76 6.27 12.69
CA ALA A 83 -7.98 7.05 13.64
C ALA A 83 -7.47 6.17 14.80
N SER A 84 -8.33 5.30 15.35
CA SER A 84 -7.96 4.35 16.40
C SER A 84 -6.89 3.36 15.91
N ASP A 85 -7.05 2.81 14.71
CA ASP A 85 -6.09 1.89 14.10
C ASP A 85 -4.73 2.55 13.90
N LEU A 86 -4.69 3.83 13.50
CA LEU A 86 -3.46 4.60 13.35
C LEU A 86 -2.76 4.81 14.70
N THR A 87 -3.49 5.21 15.73
CA THR A 87 -2.96 5.41 17.08
C THR A 87 -2.38 4.10 17.65
N THR A 88 -3.10 2.98 17.47
CA THR A 88 -2.65 1.67 17.93
C THR A 88 -1.37 1.24 17.23
N ARG A 89 -1.24 1.48 15.93
CA ARG A 89 -0.03 1.17 15.17
C ARG A 89 1.17 2.01 15.58
N ASN A 90 0.97 3.31 15.75
CA ASN A 90 2.04 4.21 16.20
C ASN A 90 2.55 3.78 17.57
N ARG A 91 1.66 3.48 18.49
CA ARG A 91 2.01 2.96 19.80
C ARG A 91 2.80 1.64 19.73
N ALA A 92 2.40 0.71 18.87
CA ALA A 92 3.13 -0.55 18.69
C ALA A 92 4.56 -0.32 18.16
N LEU A 93 4.76 0.63 17.24
CA LEU A 93 6.08 0.98 16.74
C LEU A 93 6.94 1.66 17.82
N GLU A 94 6.36 2.53 18.64
CA GLU A 94 7.03 3.15 19.81
C GLU A 94 7.42 2.09 20.85
N GLU A 95 6.56 1.11 21.12
CA GLU A 95 6.87 -0.02 22.01
C GLU A 95 8.05 -0.87 21.48
N ILE A 96 8.14 -1.08 20.16
CA ILE A 96 9.29 -1.75 19.53
C ILE A 96 10.56 -0.91 19.71
N GLN A 97 10.50 0.38 19.43
CA GLN A 97 11.62 1.29 19.61
C GLN A 97 12.16 1.22 21.04
N GLN A 98 11.28 1.31 22.04
CA GLN A 98 11.66 1.27 23.45
C GLN A 98 12.23 -0.08 23.87
N ALA A 99 11.61 -1.17 23.43
CA ALA A 99 12.03 -2.54 23.78
C ALA A 99 13.39 -2.91 23.20
N LEU A 100 13.75 -2.36 22.04
CA LEU A 100 15.01 -2.61 21.34
C LEU A 100 16.03 -1.47 21.50
N GLU A 101 15.68 -0.43 22.28
CA GLU A 101 16.53 0.75 22.52
C GLU A 101 17.03 1.40 21.20
N LEU A 102 16.12 1.52 20.20
CA LEU A 102 16.44 2.12 18.92
C LEU A 102 16.41 3.66 19.05
N ASP A 103 17.31 4.33 18.34
CA ASP A 103 17.38 5.80 18.30
C ASP A 103 16.08 6.41 17.75
N ASP A 104 15.52 5.80 16.70
CA ASP A 104 14.31 6.25 16.02
C ASP A 104 13.23 5.17 15.98
N VAL A 105 11.96 5.59 15.83
CA VAL A 105 10.83 4.67 15.59
C VAL A 105 11.05 3.95 14.26
N PRO A 106 11.03 2.60 14.23
CA PRO A 106 11.29 1.84 13.00
C PRO A 106 10.05 1.85 12.07
N LEU A 107 9.88 2.95 11.31
CA LEU A 107 8.75 3.11 10.39
C LEU A 107 8.76 2.08 9.26
N ARG A 108 9.95 1.67 8.80
CA ARG A 108 10.13 0.58 7.85
C ARG A 108 10.85 -0.58 8.52
N ILE A 109 10.22 -1.75 8.48
CA ILE A 109 10.76 -3.00 9.01
C ILE A 109 10.87 -4.01 7.87
N GLU A 110 12.02 -4.61 7.68
CA GLU A 110 12.24 -5.70 6.73
C GLU A 110 12.51 -6.99 7.49
N CYS A 111 11.71 -8.04 7.21
CA CYS A 111 11.86 -9.34 7.85
C CYS A 111 12.33 -10.38 6.83
N TYR A 112 13.29 -11.21 7.20
CA TYR A 112 13.92 -12.18 6.34
C TYR A 112 13.79 -13.60 6.91
N ASP A 113 13.40 -14.52 6.04
CA ASP A 113 13.30 -15.95 6.29
C ASP A 113 14.07 -16.71 5.21
N VAL A 114 14.81 -17.77 5.60
CA VAL A 114 15.48 -18.67 4.67
C VAL A 114 14.78 -20.01 4.71
N SER A 115 14.28 -20.43 3.56
CA SER A 115 13.52 -21.67 3.40
C SER A 115 14.17 -22.58 2.36
N ASN A 116 14.24 -23.86 2.65
CA ASN A 116 14.74 -24.89 1.73
C ASN A 116 13.56 -25.52 0.97
N LEU A 117 13.47 -25.31 -0.34
CA LEU A 117 12.48 -25.95 -1.20
C LEU A 117 13.00 -27.32 -1.67
N GLN A 118 12.51 -28.38 -1.04
CA GLN A 118 12.67 -29.79 -1.47
C GLN A 118 14.11 -30.20 -1.88
N GLY A 119 15.13 -29.73 -1.18
CA GLY A 119 16.48 -30.28 -1.26
C GLY A 119 17.38 -29.76 -2.38
N THR A 120 16.92 -28.88 -3.27
CA THR A 120 17.73 -28.38 -4.40
C THR A 120 17.90 -26.88 -4.48
N GLU A 121 16.94 -26.10 -3.98
CA GLU A 121 17.03 -24.63 -4.05
C GLU A 121 16.77 -24.01 -2.67
N VAL A 122 17.71 -23.17 -2.23
CA VAL A 122 17.54 -22.33 -1.05
C VAL A 122 16.97 -20.99 -1.49
N VAL A 123 15.88 -20.59 -0.87
CA VAL A 123 15.18 -19.34 -1.18
C VAL A 123 15.07 -18.50 0.10
N ALA A 124 15.50 -17.25 0.04
CA ALA A 124 15.21 -16.30 1.09
C ALA A 124 13.97 -15.44 0.71
N SER A 125 13.11 -15.23 1.67
CA SER A 125 11.94 -14.36 1.55
C SER A 125 12.16 -13.07 2.34
N MET A 126 11.78 -11.94 1.75
CA MET A 126 11.74 -10.64 2.42
C MET A 126 10.31 -10.14 2.46
N VAL A 127 9.80 -9.84 3.64
CA VAL A 127 8.54 -9.14 3.83
C VAL A 127 8.81 -7.75 4.39
N VAL A 128 7.95 -6.80 4.04
CA VAL A 128 8.13 -5.39 4.36
C VAL A 128 6.90 -4.86 5.07
N PHE A 129 7.14 -4.14 6.16
CA PHE A 129 6.14 -3.33 6.85
C PHE A 129 6.53 -1.86 6.78
N GLU A 130 5.54 -0.99 6.53
CA GLU A 130 5.67 0.47 6.65
C GLU A 130 4.52 1.02 7.47
N ASP A 131 4.85 1.90 8.42
CA ASP A 131 3.88 2.48 9.36
C ASP A 131 3.02 1.42 10.07
N GLY A 132 3.61 0.25 10.36
CA GLY A 132 2.94 -0.88 10.99
C GLY A 132 1.98 -1.65 10.07
N LEU A 133 2.03 -1.44 8.75
CA LEU A 133 1.21 -2.15 7.76
C LEU A 133 2.06 -2.95 6.77
N PRO A 134 1.61 -4.16 6.38
CA PRO A 134 2.32 -4.96 5.39
C PRO A 134 2.29 -4.30 4.00
N ARG A 135 3.45 -4.13 3.38
CA ARG A 135 3.65 -3.64 2.02
C ARG A 135 3.87 -4.80 1.05
N LYS A 136 2.80 -5.53 0.75
CA LYS A 136 2.87 -6.75 -0.07
C LYS A 136 3.51 -6.54 -1.45
N GLY A 137 3.37 -5.36 -2.05
CA GLY A 137 4.01 -5.00 -3.33
C GLY A 137 5.55 -4.98 -3.26
N GLU A 138 6.12 -4.86 -2.06
CA GLU A 138 7.56 -4.82 -1.82
C GLU A 138 8.14 -6.15 -1.32
N TYR A 139 7.33 -7.18 -1.16
CA TYR A 139 7.80 -8.52 -0.83
C TYR A 139 8.67 -9.08 -1.95
N ARG A 140 9.78 -9.71 -1.60
CA ARG A 140 10.74 -10.28 -2.55
C ARG A 140 11.14 -11.70 -2.16
N LYS A 141 11.48 -12.48 -3.18
CA LYS A 141 12.15 -13.76 -3.06
C LYS A 141 13.53 -13.67 -3.68
N PHE A 142 14.50 -14.22 -3.01
CA PHE A 142 15.90 -14.28 -3.44
C PHE A 142 16.27 -15.75 -3.57
N VAL A 143 16.55 -16.21 -4.78
CA VAL A 143 17.21 -17.51 -4.96
C VAL A 143 18.66 -17.35 -4.52
N ILE A 144 19.10 -18.16 -3.57
CA ILE A 144 20.47 -18.17 -3.07
C ILE A 144 21.34 -18.90 -4.09
N LYS A 145 22.48 -18.33 -4.43
CA LYS A 145 23.34 -18.81 -5.52
C LYS A 145 24.75 -19.19 -5.10
N GLY A 146 25.25 -18.60 -4.02
CA GLY A 146 26.63 -18.72 -3.58
C GLY A 146 26.86 -19.71 -2.46
N VAL A 147 25.84 -20.48 -2.07
CA VAL A 147 25.91 -21.40 -0.92
C VAL A 147 25.67 -22.83 -1.38
N ASP A 148 26.67 -23.67 -1.22
CA ASP A 148 26.56 -25.11 -1.48
C ASP A 148 25.88 -25.80 -0.29
N GLY A 149 24.77 -26.48 -0.54
CA GLY A 149 24.00 -27.22 0.46
C GLY A 149 23.13 -26.37 1.38
N GLN A 150 22.68 -26.96 2.48
CA GLN A 150 21.82 -26.34 3.48
C GLN A 150 22.66 -25.57 4.49
N ASN A 151 22.91 -24.30 4.22
CA ASN A 151 23.61 -23.39 5.13
C ASN A 151 22.83 -22.08 5.29
N ASP A 152 21.89 -22.06 6.23
CA ASP A 152 21.00 -20.92 6.48
C ASP A 152 21.77 -19.67 6.93
N VAL A 153 22.91 -19.85 7.62
CA VAL A 153 23.79 -18.75 8.06
C VAL A 153 24.44 -18.05 6.87
N ALA A 154 25.03 -18.82 5.94
CA ALA A 154 25.62 -18.27 4.72
C ALA A 154 24.54 -17.68 3.78
N SER A 155 23.38 -18.31 3.71
CA SER A 155 22.23 -17.84 2.93
C SER A 155 21.68 -16.51 3.46
N MET A 156 21.61 -16.34 4.78
CA MET A 156 21.23 -15.09 5.43
C MET A 156 22.23 -13.98 5.09
N HIS A 157 23.51 -14.24 5.21
CA HIS A 157 24.57 -13.29 4.83
C HIS A 157 24.44 -12.87 3.35
N GLU A 158 24.21 -13.82 2.43
CA GLU A 158 24.05 -13.53 1.00
C GLU A 158 22.84 -12.64 0.73
N VAL A 159 21.66 -12.94 1.30
CA VAL A 159 20.45 -12.16 1.03
C VAL A 159 20.57 -10.73 1.57
N ILE A 160 21.11 -10.53 2.77
CA ILE A 160 21.32 -9.20 3.34
C ILE A 160 22.33 -8.42 2.50
N THR A 161 23.45 -9.02 2.12
CA THR A 161 24.46 -8.40 1.25
C THR A 161 23.83 -7.93 -0.07
N ARG A 162 23.06 -8.78 -0.74
CA ARG A 162 22.41 -8.44 -2.04
C ARG A 162 21.38 -7.33 -1.89
N ARG A 163 20.61 -7.33 -0.80
CA ARG A 163 19.59 -6.31 -0.54
C ARG A 163 20.23 -4.94 -0.30
N PHE A 164 21.23 -4.87 0.56
CA PHE A 164 21.81 -3.60 0.97
C PHE A 164 22.79 -3.03 -0.05
N ARG A 165 23.53 -3.86 -0.82
CA ARG A 165 24.25 -3.38 -2.01
C ARG A 165 23.31 -2.75 -3.01
N ARG A 166 22.12 -3.33 -3.23
CA ARG A 166 21.12 -2.74 -4.10
C ARG A 166 20.59 -1.42 -3.56
N LEU A 167 20.46 -1.26 -2.26
CA LEU A 167 20.09 0.02 -1.65
C LEU A 167 21.13 1.10 -1.99
N LEU A 168 22.42 0.81 -1.78
CA LEU A 168 23.49 1.75 -2.09
C LEU A 168 23.55 2.10 -3.59
N ASP A 169 23.39 1.11 -4.47
CA ASP A 169 23.34 1.33 -5.92
C ASP A 169 22.18 2.28 -6.33
N GLU A 170 21.00 2.11 -5.72
CA GLU A 170 19.85 2.97 -6.00
C GLU A 170 20.02 4.39 -5.42
N GLN A 171 20.66 4.51 -4.25
CA GLN A 171 21.00 5.81 -3.66
C GLN A 171 22.03 6.54 -4.52
N ALA A 172 23.13 5.90 -4.91
CA ALA A 172 24.15 6.49 -5.78
C ALA A 172 23.60 6.94 -7.14
N ARG A 173 22.67 6.16 -7.73
CA ARG A 173 21.98 6.56 -8.96
C ARG A 173 21.07 7.77 -8.77
N SER A 174 20.54 7.97 -7.56
CA SER A 174 19.71 9.14 -7.24
C SER A 174 20.53 10.41 -7.11
N GLU A 175 21.74 10.32 -6.60
CA GLU A 175 22.67 11.45 -6.45
C GLU A 175 23.28 11.89 -7.80
N LEU A 176 23.45 10.97 -8.75
CA LEU A 176 23.99 11.24 -10.08
C LEU A 176 23.01 11.93 -11.04
N LYS A 177 21.73 12.04 -10.68
CA LYS A 177 20.74 12.83 -11.42
C LYS A 177 20.31 14.04 -10.56
N PRO A 178 20.98 15.19 -10.66
CA PRO A 178 20.59 16.38 -9.94
C PRO A 178 19.24 16.88 -10.50
N GLY A 179 18.16 16.49 -9.84
CA GLY A 179 16.90 17.20 -9.91
C GLY A 179 16.99 18.40 -8.99
N THR A 180 16.50 19.54 -9.45
CA THR A 180 16.38 20.83 -8.76
C THR A 180 16.37 20.75 -7.23
N GLU A 181 17.12 21.65 -6.59
CA GLU A 181 17.47 21.74 -5.16
C GLU A 181 16.31 21.71 -4.11
N GLU A 182 15.07 21.48 -4.53
CA GLU A 182 13.89 21.47 -3.64
C GLU A 182 13.29 20.08 -3.34
N SER A 183 13.82 19.02 -3.92
CA SER A 183 13.32 17.66 -3.69
C SER A 183 14.44 16.84 -3.06
N GLY A 184 14.23 16.33 -1.87
CA GLY A 184 15.09 15.30 -1.29
C GLY A 184 15.28 14.12 -2.26
N PRO A 185 16.08 13.08 -1.95
CA PRO A 185 16.43 12.02 -2.87
C PRO A 185 15.18 11.51 -3.57
N MET A 186 15.17 11.57 -4.91
CA MET A 186 13.97 11.25 -5.71
C MET A 186 13.65 9.75 -5.58
N LEU A 187 12.85 9.42 -4.57
CA LEU A 187 12.44 8.07 -4.20
C LEU A 187 11.41 7.48 -5.18
N VAL A 188 10.98 8.30 -6.14
CA VAL A 188 10.03 7.95 -7.20
C VAL A 188 10.74 7.98 -8.55
N ASP A 189 10.53 6.96 -9.35
CA ASP A 189 10.99 6.90 -10.73
C ASP A 189 10.23 7.95 -11.56
N PRO A 190 10.92 8.95 -12.16
CA PRO A 190 10.27 10.04 -12.88
C PRO A 190 9.56 9.60 -14.17
N GLU A 191 9.95 8.46 -14.75
CA GLU A 191 9.33 7.94 -15.98
C GLU A 191 8.06 7.13 -15.69
N THR A 192 8.04 6.40 -14.58
CA THR A 192 6.94 5.48 -14.26
C THR A 192 6.04 5.98 -13.13
N GLY A 193 6.44 7.04 -12.40
CA GLY A 193 5.72 7.54 -11.22
C GLY A 193 5.65 6.55 -10.05
N ARG A 194 6.43 5.47 -10.09
CA ARG A 194 6.43 4.42 -9.07
C ARG A 194 7.60 4.58 -8.10
N PRO A 195 7.42 4.22 -6.82
CA PRO A 195 8.53 4.18 -5.88
C PRO A 195 9.66 3.33 -6.44
N ARG A 196 10.90 3.84 -6.37
CA ARG A 196 12.08 3.06 -6.77
C ARG A 196 12.21 1.85 -5.86
N LYS A 197 12.35 0.69 -6.47
CA LYS A 197 12.53 -0.56 -5.73
C LYS A 197 13.83 -0.48 -4.95
N PHE A 198 13.78 -0.84 -3.65
CA PHE A 198 14.94 -0.87 -2.76
C PHE A 198 15.59 0.48 -2.39
N ALA A 199 14.97 1.63 -2.73
CA ALA A 199 15.51 2.94 -2.40
C ALA A 199 15.39 3.32 -0.91
N TYR A 200 14.56 2.61 -0.15
CA TYR A 200 14.30 2.91 1.26
C TYR A 200 15.12 2.02 2.19
N ALA A 201 15.87 2.66 3.09
CA ALA A 201 16.55 1.96 4.17
C ALA A 201 15.52 1.53 5.24
N PRO A 202 15.59 0.29 5.76
CA PRO A 202 14.80 -0.08 6.93
C PRO A 202 15.37 0.53 8.21
N GLY A 203 14.49 0.91 9.15
CA GLY A 203 14.86 1.26 10.50
C GLY A 203 15.08 0.03 11.40
N LEU A 204 14.61 -1.14 10.96
CA LEU A 204 14.79 -2.41 11.66
C LEU A 204 14.84 -3.56 10.66
N VAL A 205 15.85 -4.41 10.81
CA VAL A 205 15.98 -5.69 10.12
C VAL A 205 15.69 -6.82 11.10
N VAL A 206 14.77 -7.67 10.77
CA VAL A 206 14.40 -8.86 11.55
C VAL A 206 14.78 -10.11 10.75
N VAL A 207 15.43 -11.07 11.38
CA VAL A 207 15.77 -12.34 10.74
C VAL A 207 15.10 -13.49 11.49
N ASP A 208 14.51 -14.42 10.75
CA ASP A 208 13.99 -15.65 11.31
C ASP A 208 15.18 -16.62 11.52
N GLY A 209 15.50 -16.85 12.79
CA GLY A 209 16.63 -17.68 13.17
C GLY A 209 17.21 -17.32 14.53
N GLY A 210 18.23 -18.08 14.94
CA GLY A 210 18.94 -17.88 16.19
C GLY A 210 20.14 -16.93 16.08
N PRO A 211 20.96 -16.85 17.14
CA PRO A 211 22.16 -15.99 17.18
C PRO A 211 23.10 -16.12 15.97
N PRO A 212 23.33 -17.32 15.37
CA PRO A 212 24.20 -17.45 14.21
C PRO A 212 23.67 -16.71 12.98
N GLN A 213 22.35 -16.72 12.72
CA GLN A 213 21.71 -16.02 11.61
C GLN A 213 21.75 -14.50 11.83
N VAL A 214 21.49 -14.03 13.06
CA VAL A 214 21.61 -12.62 13.43
C VAL A 214 23.05 -12.14 13.23
N ALA A 215 24.04 -12.89 13.70
CA ALA A 215 25.45 -12.55 13.50
C ALA A 215 25.87 -12.55 12.03
N ALA A 216 25.27 -13.40 11.19
CA ALA A 216 25.52 -13.38 9.75
C ALA A 216 24.94 -12.14 9.07
N ALA A 217 23.73 -11.74 9.46
CA ALA A 217 23.11 -10.50 8.98
C ALA A 217 23.94 -9.27 9.41
N GLN A 218 24.39 -9.22 10.66
CA GLN A 218 25.23 -8.15 11.18
C GLN A 218 26.53 -8.03 10.38
N ARG A 219 27.27 -9.14 10.20
CA ARG A 219 28.51 -9.14 9.40
C ARG A 219 28.29 -8.64 7.97
N ALA A 220 27.18 -9.03 7.34
CA ALA A 220 26.85 -8.56 6.00
C ALA A 220 26.62 -7.05 5.94
N LEU A 221 26.02 -6.46 6.98
CA LEU A 221 25.83 -5.02 7.10
C LEU A 221 27.16 -4.30 7.37
N ASP A 222 27.98 -4.81 8.31
CA ASP A 222 29.29 -4.25 8.62
C ASP A 222 30.19 -4.24 7.37
N GLU A 223 30.24 -5.32 6.58
CA GLU A 223 31.00 -5.40 5.32
C GLU A 223 30.56 -4.41 4.22
N ILE A 224 29.35 -3.86 4.34
CA ILE A 224 28.78 -2.94 3.34
C ILE A 224 28.93 -1.49 3.77
N PHE A 225 28.84 -1.22 5.07
CA PHE A 225 28.77 0.15 5.60
C PHE A 225 30.06 0.61 6.31
N ASP A 226 31.04 -0.30 6.55
CA ASP A 226 32.41 0.03 6.98
C ASP A 226 33.31 0.35 5.77
#